data_32dfff0962da9f625e5a7463536534f8
#
_entry.id   32dfff0962da9f625e5a7463536534f8
#
_cell.length_a   1.000
_cell.length_b   1.000
_cell.length_c   1.000
_cell.angle_alpha   90.00
_cell.angle_beta   90.00
_cell.angle_gamma   90.00
#
_symmetry.space_group_name_H-M   'P 1'
#
loop_
_entity.id
_entity.type
_entity.pdbx_description
1 polymer ?
#
loop_
_entity_poly.entity_id
_entity_poly.type
_entity_poly.pdbx_seq_one_letter_code
_entity_poly.pdbx_strand_id
1 'polypeptide(L)'
;MTDLLHRFDVFLSHAHSDAEIVECLGAKLTDEAHLRVWLDKWILVPGEHWQQEMAKGLELAQTCAVCISQDTPKGWFREEIERALNRQVKDPSFRVIPVILPNGDRSVVDNFLELRTWVDFKAGIEDGYAIHVLTCGIRGQPPGRYQVIDSASAVALEAMREKLKKIRSLREDQLIDDNVAHEYQRRVLDEIIGR
;
A
#
# COMPACT_ATOMS: atom_id res chain seq x y z
N MET A 1 6.34 11.41 17.05
CA MET A 1 5.22 12.36 17.24
C MET A 1 4.71 12.98 15.93
N THR A 2 4.98 12.38 14.77
CA THR A 2 4.65 12.89 13.42
C THR A 2 3.44 12.21 12.77
N ASP A 3 2.83 11.25 13.46
CA ASP A 3 1.82 10.34 12.86
C ASP A 3 0.37 10.89 12.81
N LEU A 4 0.13 12.04 13.40
CA LEU A 4 -1.22 12.64 13.50
C LEU A 4 -1.56 13.64 12.38
N LEU A 5 -0.59 13.99 11.52
CA LEU A 5 -0.77 14.98 10.46
C LEU A 5 -1.20 14.38 9.13
N HIS A 6 -0.92 13.09 8.88
CA HIS A 6 -1.26 12.44 7.62
C HIS A 6 -2.47 11.53 7.77
N ARG A 7 -3.47 11.76 6.90
CA ARG A 7 -4.68 10.93 6.84
C ARG A 7 -4.48 9.67 6.03
N PHE A 8 -3.54 9.69 5.08
CA PHE A 8 -3.24 8.60 4.16
C PHE A 8 -1.76 8.22 4.22
N ASP A 9 -1.48 6.94 4.04
CA ASP A 9 -0.12 6.42 3.98
C ASP A 9 0.46 6.58 2.58
N VAL A 10 -0.40 6.46 1.55
CA VAL A 10 -0.01 6.60 0.14
C VAL A 10 -1.11 7.28 -0.69
N PHE A 11 -0.67 8.15 -1.60
CA PHE A 11 -1.45 8.70 -2.71
C PHE A 11 -1.08 7.91 -3.97
N LEU A 12 -2.06 7.32 -4.67
CA LEU A 12 -1.85 6.61 -5.92
C LEU A 12 -2.10 7.55 -7.11
N SER A 13 -1.02 8.02 -7.73
CA SER A 13 -1.08 8.83 -8.94
C SER A 13 -1.03 7.91 -10.17
N HIS A 14 -1.96 8.06 -11.11
CA HIS A 14 -2.07 7.18 -12.27
C HIS A 14 -2.76 7.88 -13.46
N ALA A 15 -2.54 7.37 -14.66
CA ALA A 15 -3.29 7.78 -15.83
C ALA A 15 -4.71 7.17 -15.79
N HIS A 16 -5.69 7.88 -16.37
CA HIS A 16 -7.08 7.41 -16.39
C HIS A 16 -7.25 6.02 -17.04
N SER A 17 -6.43 5.71 -18.05
CA SER A 17 -6.37 4.38 -18.68
C SER A 17 -6.01 3.25 -17.73
N ASP A 18 -5.32 3.57 -16.64
CA ASP A 18 -4.80 2.61 -15.69
C ASP A 18 -5.69 2.45 -14.44
N ALA A 19 -6.84 3.14 -14.41
CA ALA A 19 -7.70 3.21 -13.23
C ALA A 19 -8.11 1.84 -12.66
N GLU A 20 -8.42 0.87 -13.52
CA GLU A 20 -8.83 -0.48 -13.07
C GLU A 20 -7.69 -1.24 -12.39
N ILE A 21 -6.51 -1.25 -13.01
CA ILE A 21 -5.35 -1.96 -12.45
C ILE A 21 -4.83 -1.28 -11.18
N VAL A 22 -4.89 0.05 -11.11
CA VAL A 22 -4.49 0.81 -9.93
C VAL A 22 -5.51 0.66 -8.81
N GLU A 23 -6.79 0.49 -9.12
CA GLU A 23 -7.81 0.14 -8.13
C GLU A 23 -7.54 -1.24 -7.50
N CYS A 24 -7.18 -2.24 -8.31
CA CYS A 24 -6.74 -3.55 -7.79
C CYS A 24 -5.52 -3.43 -6.88
N LEU A 25 -4.52 -2.62 -7.27
CA LEU A 25 -3.36 -2.35 -6.43
C LEU A 25 -3.75 -1.69 -5.11
N GLY A 26 -4.61 -0.68 -5.17
CA GLY A 26 -5.12 0.02 -3.98
C GLY A 26 -5.84 -0.91 -3.02
N ALA A 27 -6.70 -1.82 -3.53
CA ALA A 27 -7.38 -2.83 -2.74
C ALA A 27 -6.38 -3.74 -2.01
N LYS A 28 -5.35 -4.27 -2.71
CA LYS A 28 -4.31 -5.08 -2.08
C LYS A 28 -3.54 -4.34 -1.00
N LEU A 29 -3.16 -3.09 -1.25
CA LEU A 29 -2.47 -2.27 -0.24
C LEU A 29 -3.34 -2.02 0.99
N THR A 30 -4.66 -1.91 0.81
CA THR A 30 -5.61 -1.73 1.91
C THR A 30 -5.87 -3.03 2.66
N ASP A 31 -6.19 -4.10 1.94
CA ASP A 31 -6.69 -5.35 2.54
C ASP A 31 -5.54 -6.21 3.10
N GLU A 32 -4.43 -6.33 2.36
CA GLU A 32 -3.30 -7.18 2.73
C GLU A 32 -2.24 -6.43 3.56
N ALA A 33 -1.93 -5.18 3.18
CA ALA A 33 -0.91 -4.38 3.86
C ALA A 33 -1.47 -3.41 4.92
N HIS A 34 -2.80 -3.31 5.06
CA HIS A 34 -3.49 -2.43 6.01
C HIS A 34 -3.05 -0.96 5.92
N LEU A 35 -2.83 -0.48 4.69
CA LEU A 35 -2.46 0.89 4.40
C LEU A 35 -3.70 1.74 4.12
N ARG A 36 -3.66 3.00 4.53
CA ARG A 36 -4.68 4.00 4.19
C ARG A 36 -4.33 4.59 2.83
N VAL A 37 -5.05 4.18 1.82
CA VAL A 37 -4.81 4.57 0.42
C VAL A 37 -5.69 5.75 0.04
N TRP A 38 -5.10 6.78 -0.57
CA TRP A 38 -5.82 7.78 -1.32
C TRP A 38 -5.87 7.39 -2.79
N LEU A 39 -7.07 7.15 -3.29
CA LEU A 39 -7.36 6.90 -4.70
C LEU A 39 -8.55 7.77 -5.10
N ASP A 40 -8.44 8.49 -6.21
CA ASP A 40 -9.46 9.42 -6.70
C ASP A 40 -10.85 8.80 -6.75
N LYS A 41 -10.97 7.62 -7.38
CA LYS A 41 -12.21 6.87 -7.50
C LYS A 41 -12.91 6.54 -6.16
N TRP A 42 -12.15 6.47 -5.06
CA TRP A 42 -12.69 6.13 -3.73
C TRP A 42 -13.01 7.35 -2.88
N ILE A 43 -12.38 8.49 -3.18
CA ILE A 43 -12.40 9.67 -2.31
C ILE A 43 -13.17 10.82 -2.91
N LEU A 44 -13.10 10.98 -4.25
CA LEU A 44 -13.73 12.13 -4.90
C LEU A 44 -15.25 12.02 -4.91
N VAL A 45 -15.91 13.07 -4.44
CA VAL A 45 -17.37 13.18 -4.47
C VAL A 45 -17.79 13.80 -5.83
N PRO A 46 -18.71 13.16 -6.58
CA PRO A 46 -19.20 13.71 -7.83
C PRO A 46 -19.75 15.13 -7.66
N GLY A 47 -19.26 16.06 -8.48
CA GLY A 47 -19.65 17.47 -8.42
C GLY A 47 -18.67 18.39 -7.69
N GLU A 48 -17.68 17.87 -6.99
CA GLU A 48 -16.61 18.65 -6.37
C GLU A 48 -15.50 19.03 -7.37
N HIS A 49 -14.68 20.01 -6.98
CA HIS A 49 -13.51 20.44 -7.77
C HIS A 49 -12.36 19.43 -7.63
N TRP A 50 -12.33 18.44 -8.53
CA TRP A 50 -11.38 17.32 -8.50
C TRP A 50 -9.91 17.73 -8.32
N GLN A 51 -9.45 18.81 -8.98
CA GLN A 51 -8.06 19.28 -8.86
C GLN A 51 -7.70 19.74 -7.43
N GLN A 52 -8.65 20.36 -6.74
CA GLN A 52 -8.43 20.81 -5.36
C GLN A 52 -8.40 19.62 -4.41
N GLU A 53 -9.27 18.65 -4.62
CA GLU A 53 -9.31 17.44 -3.78
C GLU A 53 -8.08 16.56 -3.99
N MET A 54 -7.59 16.45 -5.23
CA MET A 54 -6.32 15.77 -5.51
C MET A 54 -5.14 16.46 -4.82
N ALA A 55 -5.05 17.80 -4.90
CA ALA A 55 -4.01 18.55 -4.21
C ALA A 55 -4.06 18.33 -2.69
N LYS A 56 -5.25 18.37 -2.08
CA LYS A 56 -5.44 18.07 -0.64
C LYS A 56 -5.06 16.61 -0.32
N GLY A 57 -5.47 15.66 -1.16
CA GLY A 57 -5.13 14.25 -0.99
C GLY A 57 -3.61 14.03 -0.96
N LEU A 58 -2.91 14.66 -1.89
CA LEU A 58 -1.45 14.62 -1.94
C LEU A 58 -0.81 15.27 -0.69
N GLU A 59 -1.36 16.37 -0.18
CA GLU A 59 -0.87 17.02 1.04
C GLU A 59 -1.09 16.17 2.29
N LEU A 60 -2.18 15.40 2.35
CA LEU A 60 -2.54 14.56 3.48
C LEU A 60 -1.90 13.16 3.43
N ALA A 61 -1.19 12.81 2.36
CA ALA A 61 -0.50 11.52 2.24
C ALA A 61 0.95 11.59 2.74
N GLN A 62 1.48 10.49 3.23
CA GLN A 62 2.89 10.35 3.63
C GLN A 62 3.81 10.08 2.44
N THR A 63 3.27 9.45 1.40
CA THR A 63 4.01 9.07 0.19
C THR A 63 3.14 9.25 -1.05
N CYS A 64 3.78 9.36 -2.21
CA CYS A 64 3.13 9.33 -3.51
C CYS A 64 3.69 8.14 -4.31
N ALA A 65 2.86 7.18 -4.67
CA ALA A 65 3.19 6.13 -5.62
C ALA A 65 2.75 6.60 -7.02
N VAL A 66 3.72 6.72 -7.92
CA VAL A 66 3.50 7.16 -9.30
C VAL A 66 3.42 5.92 -10.18
N CYS A 67 2.20 5.53 -10.58
CA CYS A 67 1.94 4.35 -11.39
C CYS A 67 2.17 4.67 -12.87
N ILE A 68 3.02 3.89 -13.53
CA ILE A 68 3.53 4.14 -14.88
C ILE A 68 3.18 2.95 -15.77
N SER A 69 2.49 3.24 -16.89
CA SER A 69 2.17 2.29 -17.95
C SER A 69 2.69 2.77 -19.31
N GLN A 70 2.49 1.98 -20.35
CA GLN A 70 2.76 2.39 -21.74
C GLN A 70 1.86 3.55 -22.19
N ASP A 71 0.64 3.60 -21.65
CA ASP A 71 -0.37 4.59 -22.01
C ASP A 71 -0.25 5.88 -21.20
N THR A 72 0.76 5.98 -20.34
CA THR A 72 1.02 7.19 -19.55
C THR A 72 1.36 8.35 -20.47
N PRO A 73 0.49 9.39 -20.60
CA PRO A 73 0.72 10.47 -21.53
C PRO A 73 1.94 11.32 -21.12
N LYS A 74 2.86 11.55 -22.04
CA LYS A 74 4.12 12.31 -21.81
C LYS A 74 3.96 13.74 -21.28
N GLY A 75 2.75 14.27 -21.13
CA GLY A 75 2.47 15.65 -20.69
C GLY A 75 1.55 15.77 -19.48
N TRP A 76 0.66 14.83 -19.25
CA TRP A 76 -0.40 14.93 -18.24
C TRP A 76 0.10 14.65 -16.81
N PHE A 77 1.13 13.85 -16.70
CA PHE A 77 1.80 13.45 -15.45
C PHE A 77 2.62 14.58 -14.81
N ARG A 78 2.91 15.66 -15.55
CA ARG A 78 3.86 16.67 -15.07
C ARG A 78 3.41 17.40 -13.83
N GLU A 79 2.17 17.89 -13.79
CA GLU A 79 1.76 18.77 -12.69
C GLU A 79 1.67 18.05 -11.34
N GLU A 80 1.14 16.84 -11.31
CA GLU A 80 1.02 16.06 -10.07
C GLU A 80 2.38 15.54 -9.59
N ILE A 81 3.19 15.02 -10.52
CA ILE A 81 4.56 14.61 -10.21
C ILE A 81 5.39 15.81 -9.78
N GLU A 82 5.31 16.94 -10.47
CA GLU A 82 6.03 18.16 -10.10
C GLU A 82 5.61 18.63 -8.69
N ARG A 83 4.33 18.57 -8.34
CA ARG A 83 3.85 18.89 -7.00
C ARG A 83 4.40 17.92 -5.96
N ALA A 84 4.38 16.62 -6.25
CA ALA A 84 4.93 15.59 -5.36
C ALA A 84 6.45 15.76 -5.17
N LEU A 85 7.19 16.02 -6.25
CA LEU A 85 8.63 16.26 -6.22
C LEU A 85 8.98 17.56 -5.48
N ASN A 86 8.24 18.64 -5.73
CA ASN A 86 8.41 19.90 -5.02
C ASN A 86 8.10 19.75 -3.52
N ARG A 87 7.12 18.92 -3.17
CA ARG A 87 6.86 18.58 -1.77
C ARG A 87 8.01 17.80 -1.16
N GLN A 88 8.56 16.82 -1.85
CA GLN A 88 9.72 16.05 -1.36
C GLN A 88 10.94 16.92 -1.10
N VAL A 89 11.15 17.97 -1.91
CA VAL A 89 12.24 18.94 -1.67
C VAL A 89 12.02 19.72 -0.36
N LYS A 90 10.77 20.06 -0.05
CA LYS A 90 10.40 20.80 1.17
C LYS A 90 10.30 19.90 2.40
N ASP A 91 9.90 18.64 2.20
CA ASP A 91 9.76 17.63 3.24
C ASP A 91 10.51 16.35 2.81
N PRO A 92 11.76 16.17 3.24
CA PRO A 92 12.55 15.00 2.91
C PRO A 92 11.98 13.67 3.42
N SER A 93 11.02 13.70 4.35
CA SER A 93 10.31 12.51 4.84
C SER A 93 9.26 12.03 3.85
N PHE A 94 8.74 12.92 2.99
CA PHE A 94 7.80 12.58 1.93
C PHE A 94 8.53 11.83 0.80
N ARG A 95 8.04 10.66 0.43
CA ARG A 95 8.65 9.81 -0.60
C ARG A 95 7.81 9.77 -1.86
N VAL A 96 8.48 9.88 -3.00
CA VAL A 96 7.89 9.63 -4.33
C VAL A 96 8.44 8.31 -4.83
N ILE A 97 7.56 7.34 -5.07
CA ILE A 97 7.91 5.95 -5.42
C ILE A 97 7.39 5.67 -6.83
N PRO A 98 8.27 5.50 -7.83
CA PRO A 98 7.86 5.04 -9.16
C PRO A 98 7.40 3.59 -9.10
N VAL A 99 6.24 3.30 -9.70
CA VAL A 99 5.63 1.97 -9.77
C VAL A 99 5.39 1.63 -11.23
N ILE A 100 6.12 0.67 -11.76
CA ILE A 100 5.96 0.19 -13.13
C ILE A 100 4.83 -0.83 -13.13
N LEU A 101 3.72 -0.52 -13.80
CA LEU A 101 2.58 -1.43 -13.95
C LEU A 101 2.93 -2.60 -14.91
N PRO A 102 2.16 -3.70 -14.92
CA PRO A 102 2.45 -4.88 -15.75
C PRO A 102 2.62 -4.61 -17.25
N ASN A 103 1.90 -3.60 -17.78
CA ASN A 103 2.00 -3.14 -19.16
C ASN A 103 2.98 -1.95 -19.32
N GLY A 104 3.70 -1.58 -18.27
CA GLY A 104 4.60 -0.43 -18.25
C GLY A 104 5.95 -0.73 -18.87
N ASP A 105 6.56 0.30 -19.47
CA ASP A 105 7.95 0.26 -19.91
C ASP A 105 8.75 1.29 -19.11
N ARG A 106 9.89 0.86 -18.59
CA ARG A 106 10.83 1.70 -17.86
C ARG A 106 11.34 2.89 -18.68
N SER A 107 11.38 2.77 -20.01
CA SER A 107 11.78 3.87 -20.91
C SER A 107 10.84 5.09 -20.89
N VAL A 108 9.62 4.91 -20.34
CA VAL A 108 8.63 5.98 -20.18
C VAL A 108 8.89 6.79 -18.90
N VAL A 109 9.73 6.28 -17.98
CA VAL A 109 10.10 6.98 -16.76
C VAL A 109 10.90 8.23 -17.09
N ASP A 110 10.33 9.40 -16.81
CA ASP A 110 10.98 10.69 -17.06
C ASP A 110 12.25 10.82 -16.20
N ASN A 111 13.26 11.54 -16.69
CA ASN A 111 14.59 11.74 -16.06
C ASN A 111 14.52 12.08 -14.56
N PHE A 112 13.42 12.69 -14.09
CA PHE A 112 13.24 13.03 -12.68
C PHE A 112 13.01 11.83 -11.76
N LEU A 113 12.50 10.72 -12.29
CA LEU A 113 12.24 9.49 -11.55
C LEU A 113 13.36 8.45 -11.71
N GLU A 114 14.21 8.57 -12.73
CA GLU A 114 15.32 7.62 -13.01
C GLU A 114 16.32 7.45 -11.86
N LEU A 115 16.53 8.51 -11.07
CA LEU A 115 17.45 8.49 -9.93
C LEU A 115 16.87 7.83 -8.69
N ARG A 116 15.63 7.33 -8.73
CA ARG A 116 14.95 6.69 -7.61
C ARG A 116 14.89 5.18 -7.80
N THR A 117 14.89 4.47 -6.69
CA THR A 117 14.49 3.06 -6.70
C THR A 117 13.00 2.98 -7.05
N TRP A 118 12.63 2.02 -7.86
CA TRP A 118 11.25 1.78 -8.32
C TRP A 118 10.76 0.41 -7.91
N VAL A 119 9.44 0.21 -7.99
CA VAL A 119 8.81 -1.09 -7.84
C VAL A 119 8.31 -1.55 -9.20
N ASP A 120 8.57 -2.80 -9.56
CA ASP A 120 8.26 -3.36 -10.88
C ASP A 120 7.23 -4.49 -10.77
N PHE A 121 6.06 -4.25 -11.33
CA PHE A 121 4.95 -5.22 -11.39
C PHE A 121 4.87 -5.97 -12.73
N LYS A 122 5.98 -6.10 -13.48
CA LYS A 122 5.99 -6.84 -14.76
C LYS A 122 5.49 -8.26 -14.66
N ALA A 123 5.68 -8.93 -13.52
CA ALA A 123 5.14 -10.26 -13.27
C ALA A 123 3.61 -10.29 -13.05
N GLY A 124 2.99 -9.12 -12.92
CA GLY A 124 1.56 -8.94 -12.66
C GLY A 124 1.29 -8.26 -11.33
N ILE A 125 0.05 -7.78 -11.17
CA ILE A 125 -0.37 -7.07 -9.94
C ILE A 125 -0.42 -8.01 -8.73
N GLU A 126 -0.43 -9.32 -8.96
CA GLU A 126 -0.41 -10.36 -7.94
C GLU A 126 1.00 -10.68 -7.43
N ASP A 127 2.03 -10.01 -7.91
CA ASP A 127 3.41 -10.23 -7.49
C ASP A 127 3.60 -9.82 -6.01
N GLY A 128 3.61 -10.82 -5.13
CA GLY A 128 3.78 -10.62 -3.69
C GLY A 128 5.11 -9.95 -3.32
N TYR A 129 6.18 -10.15 -4.11
CA TYR A 129 7.44 -9.45 -3.90
C TYR A 129 7.30 -7.95 -4.21
N ALA A 130 6.68 -7.60 -5.32
CA ALA A 130 6.45 -6.20 -5.69
C ALA A 130 5.55 -5.50 -4.67
N ILE A 131 4.47 -6.15 -4.21
CA ILE A 131 3.61 -5.64 -3.11
C ILE A 131 4.43 -5.42 -1.83
N HIS A 132 5.28 -6.39 -1.45
CA HIS A 132 6.15 -6.26 -0.27
C HIS A 132 7.10 -5.06 -0.40
N VAL A 133 7.80 -4.93 -1.53
CA VAL A 133 8.74 -3.83 -1.78
C VAL A 133 8.03 -2.48 -1.75
N LEU A 134 6.86 -2.37 -2.37
CA LEU A 134 6.05 -1.16 -2.37
C LEU A 134 5.61 -0.80 -0.94
N THR A 135 5.10 -1.76 -0.20
CA THR A 135 4.68 -1.59 1.20
C THR A 135 5.83 -1.09 2.07
N CYS A 136 7.03 -1.67 1.92
CA CYS A 136 8.23 -1.22 2.62
C CYS A 136 8.61 0.21 2.24
N GLY A 137 8.54 0.56 0.95
CA GLY A 137 8.79 1.90 0.46
C GLY A 137 7.81 2.92 1.05
N ILE A 138 6.51 2.59 1.11
CA ILE A 138 5.48 3.43 1.72
C ILE A 138 5.75 3.63 3.22
N ARG A 139 6.15 2.59 3.94
CA ARG A 139 6.49 2.64 5.37
C ARG A 139 7.86 3.26 5.66
N GLY A 140 8.67 3.54 4.63
CA GLY A 140 10.04 4.05 4.79
C GLY A 140 10.99 3.04 5.41
N GLN A 141 10.79 1.76 5.14
CA GLN A 141 11.58 0.64 5.64
C GLN A 141 12.32 -0.03 4.50
N PRO A 142 13.54 -0.54 4.70
CA PRO A 142 14.22 -1.35 3.70
C PRO A 142 13.45 -2.67 3.52
N PRO A 143 13.30 -3.19 2.27
CA PRO A 143 12.55 -4.42 2.02
C PRO A 143 13.18 -5.67 2.62
N GLY A 144 14.47 -5.64 2.94
CA GLY A 144 15.16 -6.77 3.53
C GLY A 144 15.19 -7.99 2.60
N ARG A 145 15.35 -9.18 3.19
CA ARG A 145 15.27 -10.45 2.47
C ARG A 145 13.83 -10.92 2.42
N TYR A 146 13.23 -10.89 1.24
CA TYR A 146 11.87 -11.41 1.04
C TYR A 146 11.87 -12.93 1.14
N GLN A 147 11.02 -13.46 2.00
CA GLN A 147 10.74 -14.89 2.06
C GLN A 147 9.37 -15.14 1.45
N VAL A 148 9.33 -15.92 0.41
CA VAL A 148 8.05 -16.42 -0.13
C VAL A 148 7.46 -17.34 0.94
N ILE A 149 6.42 -16.90 1.62
CA ILE A 149 5.58 -17.78 2.40
C ILE A 149 4.78 -18.56 1.37
N ASP A 150 4.95 -19.88 1.31
CA ASP A 150 4.17 -20.70 0.39
C ASP A 150 2.67 -20.51 0.69
N SER A 151 1.85 -20.73 -0.34
CA SER A 151 0.39 -20.47 -0.24
C SER A 151 -0.26 -21.26 0.90
N ALA A 152 0.25 -22.44 1.23
CA ALA A 152 -0.26 -23.26 2.34
C ALA A 152 0.08 -22.63 3.70
N SER A 153 1.30 -22.12 3.86
CA SER A 153 1.73 -21.41 5.06
C SER A 153 1.02 -20.07 5.22
N ALA A 154 0.74 -19.36 4.10
CA ALA A 154 -0.02 -18.12 4.13
C ALA A 154 -1.48 -18.34 4.56
N VAL A 155 -2.16 -19.36 4.03
CA VAL A 155 -3.52 -19.75 4.41
C VAL A 155 -3.57 -20.18 5.89
N ALA A 156 -2.59 -20.97 6.33
CA ALA A 156 -2.50 -21.39 7.74
C ALA A 156 -2.32 -20.20 8.69
N LEU A 157 -1.48 -19.23 8.31
CA LEU A 157 -1.24 -18.02 9.09
C LEU A 157 -2.50 -17.14 9.17
N GLU A 158 -3.25 -17.00 8.07
CA GLU A 158 -4.48 -16.21 8.06
C GLU A 158 -5.59 -16.88 8.89
N ALA A 159 -5.75 -18.20 8.76
CA ALA A 159 -6.67 -18.95 9.59
C ALA A 159 -6.36 -18.80 11.11
N MET A 160 -5.09 -18.73 11.45
CA MET A 160 -4.65 -18.46 12.84
C MET A 160 -5.00 -17.03 13.27
N ARG A 161 -4.73 -16.03 12.44
CA ARG A 161 -5.10 -14.64 12.74
C ARG A 161 -6.60 -14.50 13.03
N GLU A 162 -7.42 -15.16 12.24
CA GLU A 162 -8.87 -15.14 12.44
C GLU A 162 -9.28 -15.85 13.75
N LYS A 163 -8.65 -16.98 14.09
CA LYS A 163 -8.86 -17.65 15.39
C LYS A 163 -8.49 -16.72 16.57
N LEU A 164 -7.33 -16.05 16.48
CA LEU A 164 -6.87 -15.14 17.54
C LEU A 164 -7.75 -13.88 17.67
N LYS A 165 -8.20 -13.30 16.55
CA LYS A 165 -9.18 -12.19 16.56
C LYS A 165 -10.48 -12.60 17.25
N LYS A 166 -10.99 -13.79 16.96
CA LYS A 166 -12.22 -14.31 17.57
C LYS A 166 -12.08 -14.51 19.08
N ILE A 167 -10.95 -15.06 19.52
CA ILE A 167 -10.65 -15.21 20.96
C ILE A 167 -10.60 -13.84 21.64
N ARG A 168 -9.98 -12.85 21.00
CA ARG A 168 -9.91 -11.47 21.50
C ARG A 168 -11.29 -10.83 21.63
N SER A 169 -12.14 -10.95 20.60
CA SER A 169 -13.51 -10.45 20.64
C SER A 169 -14.34 -11.10 21.76
N LEU A 170 -14.27 -12.44 21.89
CA LEU A 170 -14.97 -13.15 22.95
C LEU A 170 -14.54 -12.71 24.37
N ARG A 171 -13.28 -12.35 24.53
CA ARG A 171 -12.77 -11.79 25.79
C ARG A 171 -13.26 -10.36 26.02
N GLU A 172 -13.21 -9.50 24.99
CA GLU A 172 -13.70 -8.11 25.06
C GLU A 172 -15.21 -8.05 25.35
N ASP A 173 -15.98 -9.01 24.79
CA ASP A 173 -17.42 -9.19 25.04
C ASP A 173 -17.75 -9.89 26.38
N GLN A 174 -16.73 -10.19 27.20
CA GLN A 174 -16.85 -10.89 28.49
C GLN A 174 -17.51 -12.27 28.40
N LEU A 175 -17.47 -12.91 27.23
CA LEU A 175 -17.99 -14.26 27.01
C LEU A 175 -17.05 -15.37 27.50
N ILE A 176 -15.75 -15.06 27.64
CA ILE A 176 -14.73 -15.92 28.21
C ILE A 176 -13.86 -15.11 29.17
N ASP A 177 -13.34 -15.74 30.22
CA ASP A 177 -12.41 -15.12 31.14
C ASP A 177 -10.96 -15.11 30.59
N ASP A 178 -10.08 -14.34 31.26
CA ASP A 178 -8.69 -14.20 30.85
C ASP A 178 -7.90 -15.52 30.82
N ASN A 179 -8.19 -16.45 31.72
CA ASN A 179 -7.50 -17.74 31.80
C ASN A 179 -7.89 -18.61 30.61
N VAL A 180 -9.17 -18.67 30.29
CA VAL A 180 -9.70 -19.39 29.13
C VAL A 180 -9.17 -18.79 27.84
N ALA A 181 -9.15 -17.47 27.73
CA ALA A 181 -8.59 -16.78 26.55
C ALA A 181 -7.09 -17.13 26.35
N HIS A 182 -6.28 -17.09 27.41
CA HIS A 182 -4.86 -17.47 27.35
C HIS A 182 -4.64 -18.94 27.00
N GLU A 183 -5.47 -19.86 27.52
CA GLU A 183 -5.38 -21.27 27.19
C GLU A 183 -5.66 -21.52 25.70
N TYR A 184 -6.72 -20.92 25.15
CA TYR A 184 -7.03 -21.02 23.72
C TYR A 184 -5.97 -20.37 22.84
N GLN A 185 -5.42 -19.20 23.21
CA GLN A 185 -4.31 -18.57 22.49
C GLN A 185 -3.09 -19.47 22.44
N ARG A 186 -2.72 -20.10 23.56
CA ARG A 186 -1.61 -21.05 23.63
C ARG A 186 -1.82 -22.24 22.69
N ARG A 187 -3.00 -22.86 22.70
CA ARG A 187 -3.32 -23.98 21.80
C ARG A 187 -3.19 -23.59 20.33
N VAL A 188 -3.68 -22.41 19.94
CA VAL A 188 -3.56 -21.88 18.56
C VAL A 188 -2.09 -21.69 18.18
N LEU A 189 -1.23 -21.25 19.09
CA LEU A 189 0.19 -21.08 18.86
C LEU A 189 0.93 -22.44 18.80
N ASP A 190 0.58 -23.39 19.64
CA ASP A 190 1.17 -24.74 19.67
C ASP A 190 0.88 -25.53 18.38
N GLU A 191 -0.30 -25.34 17.75
CA GLU A 191 -0.62 -25.90 16.42
C GLU A 191 0.41 -25.55 15.35
N ILE A 192 1.10 -24.39 15.48
CA ILE A 192 2.06 -23.89 14.47
C ILE A 192 3.49 -24.22 14.82
N ILE A 193 3.83 -24.17 16.11
CA ILE A 193 5.20 -24.42 16.58
C ILE A 193 5.51 -25.93 16.57
N GLY A 194 4.49 -26.79 16.33
CA GLY A 194 4.67 -28.23 16.20
C GLY A 194 5.06 -28.91 17.54
N ARG A 195 4.53 -28.41 18.65
CA ARG A 195 4.65 -29.04 19.98
C ARG A 195 3.34 -29.66 20.44
#